data_dc5e6690d90b2b43dfb104ab53dd7034
#
_entry.id   dc5e6690d90b2b43dfb104ab53dd7034
#
_cell.length_a   1.000
_cell.length_b   1.000
_cell.length_c   1.000
_cell.angle_alpha   90.00
_cell.angle_beta   90.00
_cell.angle_gamma   90.00
#
_symmetry.space_group_name_H-M   'P 1'
#
loop_
_entity.id
_entity.type
_entity.pdbx_description
1 polymer ?
#
loop_
_entity_poly.entity_id
_entity_poly.type
_entity_poly.pdbx_seq_one_letter_code
_entity_poly.pdbx_strand_id
1 'polypeptide(L)'
;LHFWLPSTYANAPGPVAALFAIMSKVGIYAIIRFFTLIFPPDSITGTVATDLILPAALITLTLGQLGVLGTASLTRLAAFAAIASIGTLAISIARFDVPGLTAGLYYMIHSTLISAALFLVVDLIAARRGGDIWLRPRPPIRDIGLVSALFFATAIAMVGLPPLSGFLGKLMILNATAGDGWRV
;
A
#
# COMPACT_ATOMS: atom_id res chain seq x y z
N LEU A 1 -13.77 -7.52 -2.15
CA LEU A 1 -13.79 -6.81 -3.44
C LEU A 1 -12.40 -6.68 -4.11
N HIS A 2 -11.31 -7.15 -3.48
CA HIS A 2 -9.95 -6.99 -4.01
C HIS A 2 -9.42 -8.18 -4.81
N PHE A 3 -10.22 -9.20 -5.06
CA PHE A 3 -9.77 -10.45 -5.72
C PHE A 3 -9.27 -10.24 -7.16
N TRP A 4 -9.79 -9.26 -7.87
CA TRP A 4 -9.43 -8.93 -9.25
C TRP A 4 -8.16 -8.05 -9.34
N LEU A 5 -7.88 -7.25 -8.31
CA LEU A 5 -6.83 -6.25 -8.27
C LEU A 5 -5.41 -6.83 -8.45
N PRO A 6 -5.01 -7.91 -7.74
CA PRO A 6 -3.68 -8.50 -7.93
C PRO A 6 -3.44 -9.01 -9.34
N SER A 7 -4.46 -9.60 -9.97
CA SER A 7 -4.35 -10.11 -11.34
C SER A 7 -4.25 -8.98 -12.35
N THR A 8 -5.03 -7.91 -12.18
CA THR A 8 -4.98 -6.75 -13.06
C THR A 8 -3.63 -6.05 -12.99
N TYR A 9 -3.10 -5.82 -11.79
CA TYR A 9 -1.79 -5.17 -11.62
C TYR A 9 -0.64 -6.04 -12.11
N ALA A 10 -0.72 -7.36 -11.87
CA ALA A 10 0.34 -8.27 -12.28
C ALA A 10 0.44 -8.48 -13.79
N ASN A 11 -0.65 -8.30 -14.53
CA ASN A 11 -0.69 -8.46 -15.98
C ASN A 11 -0.58 -7.14 -16.75
N ALA A 12 -0.58 -6.00 -16.06
CA ALA A 12 -0.37 -4.69 -16.68
C ALA A 12 1.13 -4.43 -16.91
N PRO A 13 1.51 -3.70 -17.99
CA PRO A 13 2.85 -3.18 -18.12
C PRO A 13 3.26 -2.34 -16.91
N GLY A 14 4.55 -2.37 -16.52
CA GLY A 14 5.04 -1.72 -15.29
C GLY A 14 4.59 -0.28 -15.11
N PRO A 15 4.72 0.61 -16.12
CA PRO A 15 4.23 2.00 -16.03
C PRO A 15 2.72 2.10 -15.78
N VAL A 16 1.92 1.21 -16.40
CA VAL A 16 0.46 1.19 -16.23
C VAL A 16 0.10 0.69 -14.82
N ALA A 17 0.78 -0.34 -14.33
CA ALA A 17 0.59 -0.83 -12.96
C ALA A 17 0.97 0.26 -11.92
N ALA A 18 2.02 1.03 -12.18
CA ALA A 18 2.40 2.18 -11.35
C ALA A 18 1.29 3.25 -11.32
N LEU A 19 0.68 3.58 -12.46
CA LEU A 19 -0.48 4.49 -12.53
C LEU A 19 -1.69 3.95 -11.75
N PHE A 20 -1.99 2.67 -11.87
CA PHE A 20 -3.09 2.05 -11.11
C PHE A 20 -2.86 2.13 -9.59
N ALA A 21 -1.60 2.03 -9.14
CA ALA A 21 -1.26 2.22 -7.74
C ALA A 21 -1.57 3.64 -7.23
N ILE A 22 -1.42 4.65 -8.09
CA ILE A 22 -1.81 6.04 -7.79
C ILE A 22 -3.34 6.15 -7.72
N MET A 23 -4.05 5.63 -8.73
CA MET A 23 -5.52 5.72 -8.83
C MET A 23 -6.21 5.11 -7.60
N SER A 24 -5.70 4.00 -7.09
CA SER A 24 -6.25 3.36 -5.88
C SER A 24 -6.20 4.27 -4.65
N LYS A 25 -5.15 5.08 -4.51
CA LYS A 25 -5.02 6.04 -3.40
C LYS A 25 -5.92 7.27 -3.59
N VAL A 26 -6.17 7.67 -4.83
CA VAL A 26 -7.18 8.69 -5.14
C VAL A 26 -8.57 8.24 -4.65
N GLY A 27 -8.89 6.94 -4.74
CA GLY A 27 -10.12 6.38 -4.17
C GLY A 27 -10.20 6.57 -2.65
N ILE A 28 -9.11 6.33 -1.92
CA ILE A 28 -9.07 6.60 -0.48
C ILE A 28 -9.19 8.11 -0.18
N TYR A 29 -8.53 8.96 -0.97
CA TYR A 29 -8.68 10.42 -0.82
C TYR A 29 -10.12 10.87 -1.06
N ALA A 30 -10.82 10.29 -2.05
CA ALA A 30 -12.23 10.56 -2.28
C ALA A 30 -13.10 10.17 -1.07
N ILE A 31 -12.81 9.05 -0.42
CA ILE A 31 -13.49 8.65 0.84
C ILE A 31 -13.26 9.71 1.92
N ILE A 32 -12.01 10.14 2.14
CA ILE A 32 -11.70 11.20 3.11
C ILE A 32 -12.53 12.45 2.82
N ARG A 33 -12.53 12.93 1.57
CA ARG A 33 -13.26 14.14 1.17
C ARG A 33 -14.77 13.99 1.33
N PHE A 34 -15.30 12.82 0.99
CA PHE A 34 -16.73 12.56 1.10
C PHE A 34 -17.21 12.60 2.55
N PHE A 35 -16.52 11.93 3.45
CA PHE A 35 -16.88 11.89 4.86
C PHE A 35 -16.54 13.17 5.62
N THR A 36 -15.52 13.92 5.24
CA THR A 36 -15.23 15.20 5.89
C THR A 36 -16.14 16.35 5.43
N LEU A 37 -16.70 16.30 4.23
CA LEU A 37 -17.52 17.39 3.68
C LEU A 37 -19.02 17.13 3.75
N ILE A 38 -19.45 15.89 3.55
CA ILE A 38 -20.88 15.54 3.39
C ILE A 38 -21.45 14.94 4.68
N PHE A 39 -20.66 14.11 5.36
CA PHE A 39 -21.09 13.42 6.57
C PHE A 39 -20.21 13.82 7.76
N PRO A 40 -20.63 14.83 8.56
CA PRO A 40 -19.89 15.20 9.77
C PRO A 40 -19.71 13.99 10.69
N PRO A 41 -18.57 13.90 11.41
CA PRO A 41 -18.27 12.77 12.30
C PRO A 41 -19.36 12.52 13.36
N ASP A 42 -20.05 13.56 13.79
CA ASP A 42 -21.10 13.50 14.81
C ASP A 42 -22.47 13.05 14.25
N SER A 43 -22.56 12.75 12.96
CA SER A 43 -23.79 12.24 12.34
C SER A 43 -23.90 10.72 12.49
N ILE A 44 -25.12 10.19 12.50
CA ILE A 44 -25.39 8.73 12.52
C ILE A 44 -24.67 8.04 11.35
N THR A 45 -24.60 8.68 10.20
CA THR A 45 -23.91 8.15 9.02
C THR A 45 -22.37 8.14 9.21
N GLY A 46 -21.82 9.11 9.94
CA GLY A 46 -20.40 9.16 10.28
C GLY A 46 -19.98 8.00 11.18
N THR A 47 -20.77 7.67 12.20
CA THR A 47 -20.48 6.54 13.11
C THR A 47 -20.55 5.20 12.39
N VAL A 48 -21.58 4.97 11.57
CA VAL A 48 -21.70 3.74 10.75
C VAL A 48 -20.49 3.59 9.80
N ALA A 49 -19.99 4.68 9.24
CA ALA A 49 -18.82 4.64 8.37
C ALA A 49 -17.54 4.24 9.12
N THR A 50 -17.31 4.79 10.31
CA THR A 50 -16.14 4.41 11.15
C THR A 50 -16.20 2.95 11.53
N ASP A 51 -17.37 2.43 11.90
CA ASP A 51 -17.59 1.04 12.29
C ASP A 51 -17.35 0.05 11.14
N LEU A 52 -17.57 0.45 9.89
CA LEU A 52 -17.38 -0.39 8.71
C LEU A 52 -15.97 -0.27 8.11
N ILE A 53 -15.38 0.93 8.12
CA ILE A 53 -14.08 1.17 7.47
C ILE A 53 -12.96 0.43 8.21
N LEU A 54 -12.95 0.41 9.53
CA LEU A 54 -11.90 -0.23 10.30
C LEU A 54 -11.81 -1.74 10.06
N PRO A 55 -12.88 -2.54 10.22
CA PRO A 55 -12.80 -3.97 9.92
C PRO A 55 -12.49 -4.25 8.44
N ALA A 56 -13.03 -3.47 7.50
CA ALA A 56 -12.72 -3.60 6.08
C ALA A 56 -11.23 -3.30 5.81
N ALA A 57 -10.65 -2.31 6.48
CA ALA A 57 -9.23 -1.98 6.38
C ALA A 57 -8.33 -3.09 6.93
N LEU A 58 -8.70 -3.67 8.07
CA LEU A 58 -7.98 -4.80 8.68
C LEU A 58 -8.02 -6.05 7.79
N ILE A 59 -9.18 -6.37 7.23
CA ILE A 59 -9.32 -7.48 6.27
C ILE A 59 -8.45 -7.22 5.04
N THR A 60 -8.48 -6.01 4.48
CA THR A 60 -7.66 -5.62 3.32
C THR A 60 -6.17 -5.74 3.61
N LEU A 61 -5.71 -5.27 4.78
CA LEU A 61 -4.32 -5.39 5.22
C LEU A 61 -3.91 -6.85 5.33
N THR A 62 -4.73 -7.66 6.01
CA THR A 62 -4.45 -9.09 6.25
C THR A 62 -4.38 -9.87 4.93
N LEU A 63 -5.36 -9.68 4.04
CA LEU A 63 -5.36 -10.32 2.73
C LEU A 63 -4.16 -9.89 1.88
N GLY A 64 -3.78 -8.61 1.92
CA GLY A 64 -2.58 -8.11 1.27
C GLY A 64 -1.31 -8.78 1.77
N GLN A 65 -1.14 -8.89 3.09
CA GLN A 65 0.04 -9.53 3.70
C GLN A 65 0.09 -11.04 3.41
N LEU A 66 -1.02 -11.75 3.53
CA LEU A 66 -1.10 -13.17 3.17
C LEU A 66 -0.79 -13.39 1.70
N GLY A 67 -1.26 -12.49 0.82
CA GLY A 67 -0.95 -12.54 -0.60
C GLY A 67 0.55 -12.32 -0.90
N VAL A 68 1.23 -11.42 -0.17
CA VAL A 68 2.69 -11.24 -0.28
C VAL A 68 3.42 -12.51 0.11
N LEU A 69 3.03 -13.18 1.20
CA LEU A 69 3.65 -14.39 1.68
C LEU A 69 3.38 -15.60 0.76
N GLY A 70 2.21 -15.66 0.16
CA GLY A 70 1.76 -16.80 -0.65
C GLY A 70 2.14 -16.72 -2.13
N THR A 71 2.78 -15.64 -2.61
CA THR A 71 3.10 -15.51 -4.04
C THR A 71 4.55 -15.82 -4.35
N ALA A 72 4.76 -16.50 -5.47
CA ALA A 72 6.08 -16.75 -6.05
C ALA A 72 6.38 -15.85 -7.26
N SER A 73 5.55 -14.84 -7.54
CA SER A 73 5.69 -13.93 -8.67
C SER A 73 6.00 -12.50 -8.18
N LEU A 74 7.04 -11.86 -8.74
CA LEU A 74 7.45 -10.49 -8.39
C LEU A 74 6.33 -9.46 -8.66
N THR A 75 5.61 -9.59 -9.77
CA THR A 75 4.53 -8.66 -10.13
C THR A 75 3.34 -8.81 -9.18
N ARG A 76 2.97 -10.04 -8.82
CA ARG A 76 1.92 -10.28 -7.82
C ARG A 76 2.35 -9.82 -6.43
N LEU A 77 3.62 -10.00 -6.06
CA LEU A 77 4.17 -9.52 -4.80
C LEU A 77 4.01 -7.99 -4.68
N ALA A 78 4.39 -7.25 -5.74
CA ALA A 78 4.20 -5.80 -5.78
C ALA A 78 2.72 -5.40 -5.68
N ALA A 79 1.83 -6.14 -6.36
CA ALA A 79 0.39 -5.91 -6.32
C ALA A 79 -0.20 -6.13 -4.90
N PHE A 80 0.14 -7.23 -4.24
CA PHE A 80 -0.31 -7.51 -2.88
C PHE A 80 0.28 -6.53 -1.85
N ALA A 81 1.54 -6.11 -2.03
CA ALA A 81 2.16 -5.07 -1.20
C ALA A 81 1.43 -3.72 -1.37
N ALA A 82 1.00 -3.36 -2.58
CA ALA A 82 0.19 -2.18 -2.82
C ALA A 82 -1.19 -2.29 -2.12
N ILE A 83 -1.85 -3.44 -2.15
CA ILE A 83 -3.12 -3.69 -1.45
C ILE A 83 -2.92 -3.57 0.07
N ALA A 84 -1.87 -4.16 0.63
CA ALA A 84 -1.54 -4.04 2.05
C ALA A 84 -1.33 -2.57 2.45
N SER A 85 -0.68 -1.76 1.60
CA SER A 85 -0.51 -0.32 1.84
C SER A 85 -1.83 0.44 1.85
N ILE A 86 -2.82 0.05 1.03
CA ILE A 86 -4.17 0.62 1.04
C ILE A 86 -4.87 0.27 2.36
N GLY A 87 -4.74 -0.97 2.83
CA GLY A 87 -5.27 -1.38 4.14
C GLY A 87 -4.68 -0.56 5.29
N THR A 88 -3.35 -0.37 5.30
CA THR A 88 -2.68 0.47 6.31
C THR A 88 -3.18 1.92 6.26
N LEU A 89 -3.34 2.48 5.06
CA LEU A 89 -3.87 3.84 4.87
C LEU A 89 -5.33 3.93 5.36
N ALA A 90 -6.16 2.95 5.06
CA ALA A 90 -7.55 2.93 5.47
C ALA A 90 -7.72 2.83 7.00
N ILE A 91 -6.83 2.11 7.70
CA ILE A 91 -6.79 2.08 9.17
C ILE A 91 -6.56 3.48 9.74
N SER A 92 -5.62 4.26 9.17
CA SER A 92 -5.29 5.59 9.69
C SER A 92 -6.44 6.57 9.60
N ILE A 93 -7.31 6.44 8.58
CA ILE A 93 -8.42 7.35 8.35
C ILE A 93 -9.74 6.87 8.97
N ALA A 94 -9.80 5.64 9.46
CA ALA A 94 -11.05 5.00 9.90
C ALA A 94 -11.79 5.78 11.01
N ARG A 95 -11.07 6.56 11.81
CA ARG A 95 -11.64 7.38 12.88
C ARG A 95 -12.01 8.81 12.47
N PHE A 96 -11.55 9.26 11.31
CA PHE A 96 -11.71 10.63 10.82
C PHE A 96 -11.25 11.72 11.79
N ASP A 97 -10.35 11.39 12.75
CA ASP A 97 -9.74 12.35 13.64
C ASP A 97 -8.52 13.06 13.00
N VAL A 98 -8.13 14.21 13.55
CA VAL A 98 -7.03 15.01 13.02
C VAL A 98 -5.70 14.25 13.01
N PRO A 99 -5.29 13.53 14.08
CA PRO A 99 -4.05 12.76 14.07
C PRO A 99 -4.04 11.65 13.02
N GLY A 100 -5.13 10.89 12.90
CA GLY A 100 -5.28 9.82 11.92
C GLY A 100 -5.26 10.32 10.47
N LEU A 101 -5.99 11.40 10.19
CA LEU A 101 -5.99 12.02 8.87
C LEU A 101 -4.61 12.59 8.50
N THR A 102 -3.91 13.22 9.43
CA THR A 102 -2.55 13.75 9.21
C THR A 102 -1.58 12.62 8.89
N ALA A 103 -1.59 11.56 9.70
CA ALA A 103 -0.76 10.37 9.48
C ALA A 103 -1.10 9.69 8.15
N GLY A 104 -2.39 9.58 7.83
CA GLY A 104 -2.88 9.02 6.58
C GLY A 104 -2.44 9.79 5.36
N LEU A 105 -2.57 11.10 5.35
CA LEU A 105 -2.15 11.96 4.23
C LEU A 105 -0.63 11.88 4.01
N TYR A 106 0.16 11.91 5.06
CA TYR A 106 1.61 11.72 4.97
C TYR A 106 1.95 10.35 4.38
N TYR A 107 1.35 9.28 4.93
CA TYR A 107 1.59 7.92 4.45
C TYR A 107 1.07 7.70 3.02
N MET A 108 0.00 8.37 2.62
CA MET A 108 -0.56 8.31 1.27
C MET A 108 0.45 8.78 0.22
N ILE A 109 1.12 9.92 0.45
CA ILE A 109 2.15 10.43 -0.46
C ILE A 109 3.30 9.42 -0.56
N HIS A 110 3.86 8.99 0.59
CA HIS A 110 4.92 8.00 0.63
C HIS A 110 4.54 6.71 -0.09
N SER A 111 3.41 6.11 0.27
CA SER A 111 2.99 4.81 -0.26
C SER A 111 2.65 4.86 -1.75
N THR A 112 2.22 6.02 -2.26
CA THR A 112 1.97 6.23 -3.69
C THR A 112 3.27 6.16 -4.48
N LEU A 113 4.26 6.94 -4.06
CA LEU A 113 5.55 7.00 -4.73
C LEU A 113 6.28 5.65 -4.68
N ILE A 114 6.29 5.01 -3.50
CA ILE A 114 7.03 3.76 -3.34
C ILE A 114 6.36 2.57 -4.02
N SER A 115 5.01 2.53 -4.08
CA SER A 115 4.32 1.51 -4.86
C SER A 115 4.61 1.66 -6.36
N ALA A 116 4.58 2.88 -6.88
CA ALA A 116 4.92 3.14 -8.28
C ALA A 116 6.38 2.75 -8.58
N ALA A 117 7.32 3.13 -7.71
CA ALA A 117 8.72 2.75 -7.84
C ALA A 117 8.91 1.23 -7.82
N LEU A 118 8.21 0.51 -6.92
CA LEU A 118 8.30 -0.95 -6.85
C LEU A 118 7.81 -1.62 -8.14
N PHE A 119 6.69 -1.17 -8.73
CA PHE A 119 6.22 -1.70 -10.01
C PHE A 119 7.22 -1.45 -11.14
N LEU A 120 7.81 -0.26 -11.22
CA LEU A 120 8.82 0.05 -12.23
C LEU A 120 10.11 -0.78 -12.06
N VAL A 121 10.55 -0.99 -10.83
CA VAL A 121 11.73 -1.84 -10.55
C VAL A 121 11.44 -3.31 -10.88
N VAL A 122 10.26 -3.81 -10.55
CA VAL A 122 9.84 -5.18 -10.91
C VAL A 122 9.78 -5.35 -12.43
N ASP A 123 9.26 -4.36 -13.15
CA ASP A 123 9.24 -4.36 -14.63
C ASP A 123 10.67 -4.35 -15.21
N LEU A 124 11.56 -3.55 -14.66
CA LEU A 124 12.99 -3.54 -15.03
C LEU A 124 13.63 -4.91 -14.80
N ILE A 125 13.34 -5.58 -13.68
CA ILE A 125 13.84 -6.93 -13.39
C ILE A 125 13.30 -7.92 -14.42
N ALA A 126 12.00 -7.87 -14.72
CA ALA A 126 11.35 -8.72 -15.70
C ALA A 126 11.98 -8.55 -17.11
N ALA A 127 12.16 -7.30 -17.52
CA ALA A 127 12.79 -6.98 -18.80
C ALA A 127 14.23 -7.53 -18.91
N ARG A 128 15.03 -7.41 -17.83
CA ARG A 128 16.41 -7.91 -17.77
C ARG A 128 16.48 -9.45 -17.66
N ARG A 129 15.40 -10.12 -17.24
CA ARG A 129 15.26 -11.57 -17.15
C ARG A 129 14.57 -12.21 -18.39
N GLY A 130 14.38 -11.46 -19.46
CA GLY A 130 13.68 -11.94 -20.65
C GLY A 130 12.19 -12.25 -20.42
N GLY A 131 11.53 -11.49 -19.56
CA GLY A 131 10.11 -11.66 -19.21
C GLY A 131 9.85 -12.58 -18.03
N ASP A 132 10.88 -13.15 -17.41
CA ASP A 132 10.68 -14.04 -16.25
C ASP A 132 10.47 -13.24 -14.95
N ILE A 133 9.28 -13.41 -14.38
CA ILE A 133 8.81 -12.72 -13.17
C ILE A 133 8.83 -13.62 -11.92
N TRP A 134 9.27 -14.86 -12.05
CA TRP A 134 9.21 -15.82 -10.96
C TRP A 134 10.38 -15.67 -9.97
N LEU A 135 10.07 -15.84 -8.69
CA LEU A 135 11.05 -15.86 -7.59
C LEU A 135 11.74 -17.22 -7.53
N ARG A 136 12.73 -17.42 -8.40
CA ARG A 136 13.55 -18.64 -8.45
C ARG A 136 15.00 -18.27 -8.78
N PRO A 137 15.95 -19.13 -8.39
CA PRO A 137 17.36 -18.93 -8.73
C PRO A 137 17.55 -18.85 -10.24
N ARG A 138 18.28 -17.82 -10.68
CA ARG A 138 18.61 -17.55 -12.09
C ARG A 138 20.04 -17.06 -12.20
N PRO A 139 20.68 -17.20 -13.36
CA PRO A 139 21.95 -16.56 -13.62
C PRO A 139 21.88 -15.06 -13.36
N PRO A 140 22.99 -14.44 -12.92
CA PRO A 140 23.06 -13.01 -12.69
C PRO A 140 22.72 -12.22 -13.97
N ILE A 141 21.90 -11.18 -13.83
CA ILE A 141 21.56 -10.26 -14.91
C ILE A 141 22.60 -9.17 -15.02
N ARG A 142 22.63 -8.50 -16.16
CA ARG A 142 23.49 -7.30 -16.36
C ARG A 142 23.12 -6.24 -15.31
N ASP A 143 24.12 -5.60 -14.74
CA ASP A 143 24.00 -4.55 -13.72
C ASP A 143 23.24 -5.00 -12.45
N ILE A 144 23.41 -6.28 -12.07
CA ILE A 144 22.69 -6.89 -10.93
C ILE A 144 22.84 -6.08 -9.64
N GLY A 145 24.00 -5.46 -9.40
CA GLY A 145 24.25 -4.64 -8.21
C GLY A 145 23.29 -3.45 -8.12
N LEU A 146 23.15 -2.69 -9.20
CA LEU A 146 22.25 -1.54 -9.25
C LEU A 146 20.78 -1.96 -9.14
N VAL A 147 20.39 -2.98 -9.91
CA VAL A 147 19.00 -3.47 -9.91
C VAL A 147 18.60 -4.03 -8.55
N SER A 148 19.50 -4.77 -7.89
CA SER A 148 19.28 -5.27 -6.53
C SER A 148 19.20 -4.12 -5.52
N ALA A 149 20.08 -3.14 -5.60
CA ALA A 149 20.04 -1.98 -4.72
C ALA A 149 18.71 -1.21 -4.84
N LEU A 150 18.22 -0.99 -6.07
CA LEU A 150 16.92 -0.36 -6.31
C LEU A 150 15.76 -1.20 -5.75
N PHE A 151 15.79 -2.52 -5.96
CA PHE A 151 14.76 -3.42 -5.43
C PHE A 151 14.75 -3.40 -3.90
N PHE A 152 15.90 -3.55 -3.26
CA PHE A 152 15.98 -3.52 -1.79
C PHE A 152 15.60 -2.16 -1.22
N ALA A 153 16.01 -1.05 -1.85
CA ALA A 153 15.63 0.28 -1.42
C ALA A 153 14.11 0.47 -1.47
N THR A 154 13.46 0.06 -2.57
CA THR A 154 11.99 0.14 -2.68
C THR A 154 11.28 -0.82 -1.74
N ALA A 155 11.80 -2.04 -1.54
CA ALA A 155 11.24 -3.01 -0.62
C ALA A 155 11.34 -2.55 0.83
N ILE A 156 12.49 -2.04 1.27
CA ILE A 156 12.72 -1.49 2.62
C ILE A 156 11.79 -0.29 2.87
N ALA A 157 11.66 0.60 1.89
CA ALA A 157 10.75 1.73 1.98
C ALA A 157 9.28 1.30 2.07
N MET A 158 8.87 0.28 1.31
CA MET A 158 7.51 -0.27 1.33
C MET A 158 7.19 -0.96 2.66
N VAL A 159 8.15 -1.72 3.19
CA VAL A 159 8.04 -2.35 4.53
C VAL A 159 8.00 -1.28 5.62
N GLY A 160 8.65 -0.15 5.41
CA GLY A 160 8.72 0.94 6.38
C GLY A 160 9.77 0.69 7.45
N LEU A 161 10.98 0.30 7.03
CA LEU A 161 12.13 0.21 7.94
C LEU A 161 12.89 1.55 8.01
N PRO A 162 13.51 1.88 9.18
CA PRO A 162 14.41 3.02 9.26
C PRO A 162 15.59 2.86 8.28
N PRO A 163 16.11 3.93 7.70
CA PRO A 163 15.82 5.36 7.95
C PRO A 163 14.82 5.98 6.97
N LEU A 164 14.03 5.19 6.24
CA LEU A 164 13.17 5.69 5.17
C LEU A 164 11.83 6.25 5.68
N SER A 165 11.23 7.15 4.92
CA SER A 165 10.00 7.87 5.26
C SER A 165 8.79 6.96 5.53
N GLY A 166 8.80 5.72 5.02
CA GLY A 166 7.78 4.72 5.32
C GLY A 166 7.70 4.34 6.79
N PHE A 167 8.83 4.32 7.48
CA PHE A 167 8.88 4.10 8.94
C PHE A 167 8.15 5.21 9.69
N LEU A 168 8.45 6.47 9.37
CA LEU A 168 7.80 7.62 10.01
C LEU A 168 6.28 7.59 9.76
N GLY A 169 5.85 7.31 8.53
CA GLY A 169 4.42 7.22 8.21
C GLY A 169 3.70 6.15 9.02
N LYS A 170 4.27 4.94 9.11
CA LYS A 170 3.69 3.87 9.92
C LYS A 170 3.74 4.16 11.41
N LEU A 171 4.80 4.79 11.90
CA LEU A 171 4.91 5.21 13.30
C LEU A 171 3.85 6.25 13.66
N MET A 172 3.61 7.23 12.76
CA MET A 172 2.53 8.21 12.95
C MET A 172 1.15 7.54 12.99
N ILE A 173 0.91 6.56 12.12
CA ILE A 173 -0.34 5.78 12.12
C ILE A 173 -0.49 5.02 13.43
N LEU A 174 0.55 4.33 13.89
CA LEU A 174 0.52 3.59 15.16
C LEU A 174 0.27 4.54 16.34
N ASN A 175 0.92 5.71 16.38
CA ASN A 175 0.68 6.70 17.42
C ASN A 175 -0.76 7.24 17.38
N ALA A 176 -1.30 7.52 16.19
CA ALA A 176 -2.67 7.99 16.05
C ALA A 176 -3.69 6.93 16.48
N THR A 177 -3.40 5.66 16.25
CA THR A 177 -4.28 4.54 16.63
C THR A 177 -4.11 4.09 18.09
N ALA A 178 -2.93 4.28 18.69
CA ALA A 178 -2.66 3.91 20.08
C ALA A 178 -3.23 4.89 21.13
N GLY A 179 -3.53 6.15 20.72
CA GLY A 179 -4.14 7.16 21.59
C GLY A 179 -5.59 6.82 21.92
N ASP A 180 -5.89 6.54 23.18
CA ASP A 180 -7.19 6.51 23.88
C ASP A 180 -8.36 5.66 23.33
N GLY A 181 -8.20 4.87 22.31
CA GLY A 181 -9.36 4.37 21.55
C GLY A 181 -9.61 2.88 21.52
N TRP A 182 -8.77 2.04 22.08
CA TRP A 182 -9.01 0.59 22.18
C TRP A 182 -9.67 0.17 23.50
N ARG A 183 -10.50 1.04 24.05
CA ARG A 183 -11.42 0.62 25.10
C ARG A 183 -12.63 -0.03 24.42
N VAL A 184 -12.56 -1.34 24.27
CA VAL A 184 -13.71 -2.21 24.07
C VAL A 184 -14.51 -2.28 25.35
#